data_8351bf803694025e8943a6f1ccead4a0
#
_entry.id   8351bf803694025e8943a6f1ccead4a0
#
_cell.length_a   1.000
_cell.length_b   1.000
_cell.length_c   1.000
_cell.angle_alpha   90.00
_cell.angle_beta   90.00
_cell.angle_gamma   90.00
#
_symmetry.space_group_name_H-M   'P 1'
#
loop_
_entity.id
_entity.type
_entity.pdbx_description
1 polymer ?
#
loop_
_entity_poly.entity_id
_entity_poly.type
_entity_poly.pdbx_seq_one_letter_code
_entity_poly.pdbx_strand_id
1 'polypeptide(L)'
;MKGYYLFAPVEPACVGPQSGVERKVRAQHAALARHVSCELVVWEPATYTQSLSERILRRLPFTAAWRKWEYRGEFDDADFLYIRQVYHDAAFVRYLRAIRRANPRVKIIYEVPTWPYGADTRYTLSNFPFLWKDRHFCRKAAKYFDRIVTFYNQDRIWEVPCIKLLNGYDFSSVALPTRRDSSDISLISVSQTAFWHGYDRVIEGLHQYYASGGTENLVYHMVGSIDPAHQRMVREYGLEDHVIFHGSQFGDALAAVYSQARIGIDVLGGHRIDYPVSSSLKSREYGAYGIPLVTASPVDYMAKDDPYQLLIPYDDSPLDIHELIRFFHRVYDGPTGAEVSGAIRAAAMQHCDMAITMKPVASYILANSQRKD
;
A
#
# COMPACT_ATOMS: atom_id res chain seq x y z
N MET A 1 13.27 27.55 -2.09
CA MET A 1 13.33 26.20 -2.65
C MET A 1 11.94 25.88 -3.19
N LYS A 2 11.83 25.50 -4.46
CA LYS A 2 10.57 25.16 -5.15
C LYS A 2 10.67 23.74 -5.67
N GLY A 3 9.67 22.94 -5.44
CA GLY A 3 9.67 21.56 -5.91
C GLY A 3 8.32 21.09 -6.37
N TYR A 4 8.33 19.92 -6.99
CA TYR A 4 7.13 19.32 -7.57
C TYR A 4 7.03 17.84 -7.17
N TYR A 5 5.81 17.42 -6.87
CA TYR A 5 5.46 16.01 -6.71
C TYR A 5 4.65 15.58 -7.93
N LEU A 6 5.25 14.79 -8.82
CA LEU A 6 4.62 14.30 -10.05
C LEU A 6 3.92 12.96 -9.80
N PHE A 7 2.62 12.95 -10.03
CA PHE A 7 1.79 11.76 -10.10
C PHE A 7 1.21 11.61 -11.51
N ALA A 8 1.68 10.63 -12.26
CA ALA A 8 1.27 10.37 -13.64
C ALA A 8 0.75 8.93 -13.78
N PRO A 9 -0.47 8.63 -13.29
CA PRO A 9 -1.04 7.30 -13.32
C PRO A 9 -1.28 6.82 -14.75
N VAL A 10 -1.23 5.50 -14.93
CA VAL A 10 -1.56 4.86 -16.21
C VAL A 10 -3.01 4.43 -16.24
N GLU A 11 -3.50 3.90 -15.13
CA GLU A 11 -4.85 3.35 -15.02
C GLU A 11 -5.83 4.37 -14.42
N PRO A 12 -7.03 4.54 -15.00
CA PRO A 12 -8.06 5.41 -14.43
C PRO A 12 -8.44 5.04 -12.98
N ALA A 13 -8.39 3.76 -12.63
CA ALA A 13 -8.66 3.28 -11.28
C ALA A 13 -7.67 3.81 -10.22
N CYS A 14 -6.51 4.30 -10.64
CA CYS A 14 -5.54 4.95 -9.73
C CYS A 14 -5.89 6.40 -9.40
N VAL A 15 -6.94 6.96 -10.00
CA VAL A 15 -7.35 8.37 -9.86
C VAL A 15 -8.76 8.46 -9.27
N GLY A 16 -9.00 9.53 -8.53
CA GLY A 16 -10.29 9.84 -7.93
C GLY A 16 -10.31 9.62 -6.40
N PRO A 17 -11.30 10.17 -5.71
CA PRO A 17 -11.36 10.21 -4.24
C PRO A 17 -11.45 8.80 -3.62
N GLN A 18 -11.89 7.82 -4.39
CA GLN A 18 -11.97 6.41 -3.97
C GLN A 18 -10.66 5.64 -4.16
N SER A 19 -9.69 6.20 -4.89
CA SER A 19 -8.40 5.54 -5.12
C SER A 19 -7.50 5.60 -3.88
N GLY A 20 -7.16 4.44 -3.34
CA GLY A 20 -6.17 4.34 -2.25
C GLY A 20 -4.78 4.84 -2.67
N VAL A 21 -4.44 4.73 -3.96
CA VAL A 21 -3.17 5.22 -4.51
C VAL A 21 -3.14 6.74 -4.51
N GLU A 22 -4.17 7.40 -5.02
CA GLU A 22 -4.22 8.87 -5.03
C GLU A 22 -4.31 9.44 -3.62
N ARG A 23 -5.10 8.84 -2.72
CA ARG A 23 -5.15 9.25 -1.31
C ARG A 23 -3.75 9.22 -0.67
N LYS A 24 -2.99 8.15 -0.90
CA LYS A 24 -1.60 8.03 -0.43
C LYS A 24 -0.72 9.13 -1.02
N VAL A 25 -0.78 9.37 -2.32
CA VAL A 25 0.00 10.43 -3.00
C VAL A 25 -0.31 11.80 -2.42
N ARG A 26 -1.57 12.12 -2.21
CA ARG A 26 -1.99 13.41 -1.62
C ARG A 26 -1.51 13.55 -0.17
N ALA A 27 -1.57 12.49 0.62
CA ALA A 27 -1.07 12.48 1.99
C ALA A 27 0.47 12.64 2.04
N GLN A 28 1.22 11.95 1.17
CA GLN A 28 2.68 12.12 1.05
C GLN A 28 3.05 13.55 0.62
N HIS A 29 2.36 14.08 -0.38
CA HIS A 29 2.56 15.46 -0.81
C HIS A 29 2.27 16.45 0.33
N ALA A 30 1.12 16.34 1.01
CA ALA A 30 0.74 17.21 2.12
C ALA A 30 1.77 17.15 3.28
N ALA A 31 2.28 15.96 3.59
CA ALA A 31 3.33 15.78 4.59
C ALA A 31 4.66 16.44 4.16
N LEU A 32 5.05 16.28 2.90
CA LEU A 32 6.27 16.90 2.36
C LEU A 32 6.15 18.43 2.29
N ALA A 33 4.98 18.93 1.91
CA ALA A 33 4.69 20.37 1.80
C ALA A 33 4.74 21.12 3.15
N ARG A 34 4.68 20.40 4.29
CA ARG A 34 4.92 20.99 5.62
C ARG A 34 6.37 21.38 5.86
N HIS A 35 7.30 20.84 5.09
CA HIS A 35 8.74 21.04 5.27
C HIS A 35 9.38 21.84 4.13
N VAL A 36 8.87 21.70 2.91
CA VAL A 36 9.42 22.31 1.69
C VAL A 36 8.30 22.79 0.79
N SER A 37 8.51 23.89 0.06
CA SER A 37 7.53 24.31 -0.97
C SER A 37 7.47 23.26 -2.06
N CYS A 38 6.31 22.60 -2.18
CA CYS A 38 6.10 21.48 -3.10
C CYS A 38 4.72 21.60 -3.74
N GLU A 39 4.65 21.60 -5.04
CA GLU A 39 3.41 21.60 -5.82
C GLU A 39 3.08 20.16 -6.26
N LEU A 40 1.81 19.76 -6.11
CA LEU A 40 1.33 18.47 -6.61
C LEU A 40 0.90 18.61 -8.07
N VAL A 41 1.61 17.93 -8.94
CA VAL A 41 1.28 17.83 -10.37
C VAL A 41 0.66 16.48 -10.65
N VAL A 42 -0.64 16.49 -10.87
CA VAL A 42 -1.41 15.27 -11.23
C VAL A 42 -1.68 15.32 -12.72
N TRP A 43 -1.15 14.34 -13.43
CA TRP A 43 -1.46 14.19 -14.85
C TRP A 43 -2.62 13.23 -15.03
N GLU A 44 -3.52 13.55 -15.94
CA GLU A 44 -4.61 12.67 -16.32
C GLU A 44 -4.08 11.27 -16.69
N PRO A 45 -4.85 10.21 -16.39
CA PRO A 45 -4.52 8.86 -16.83
C PRO A 45 -4.21 8.85 -18.33
N ALA A 46 -3.28 8.01 -18.73
CA ALA A 46 -2.88 7.91 -20.13
C ALA A 46 -4.07 7.39 -20.98
N THR A 47 -4.85 8.32 -21.52
CA THR A 47 -5.90 7.99 -22.48
C THR A 47 -5.25 7.70 -23.82
N TYR A 48 -5.35 6.45 -24.26
CA TYR A 48 -4.96 6.09 -25.61
C TYR A 48 -6.21 5.98 -26.47
N THR A 49 -6.27 6.79 -27.55
CA THR A 49 -7.16 6.51 -28.66
C THR A 49 -6.81 5.12 -29.18
N GLN A 50 -7.82 4.25 -29.26
CA GLN A 50 -7.56 2.82 -29.53
C GLN A 50 -7.50 2.52 -31.03
N SER A 51 -6.82 3.34 -31.83
CA SER A 51 -6.59 2.99 -33.23
C SER A 51 -5.71 1.73 -33.31
N LEU A 52 -5.93 0.89 -34.32
CA LEU A 52 -5.17 -0.35 -34.51
C LEU A 52 -3.67 -0.05 -34.65
N SER A 53 -3.31 1.03 -35.33
CA SER A 53 -1.93 1.49 -35.49
C SER A 53 -1.28 1.85 -34.16
N GLU A 54 -1.96 2.57 -33.26
CA GLU A 54 -1.44 2.89 -31.94
C GLU A 54 -1.27 1.65 -31.07
N ARG A 55 -2.20 0.70 -31.13
CA ARG A 55 -2.09 -0.60 -30.42
C ARG A 55 -0.85 -1.38 -30.84
N ILE A 56 -0.50 -1.35 -32.14
CA ILE A 56 0.71 -1.98 -32.68
C ILE A 56 1.94 -1.21 -32.24
N LEU A 57 1.97 0.12 -32.45
CA LEU A 57 3.10 0.98 -32.11
C LEU A 57 3.50 0.87 -30.63
N ARG A 58 2.52 0.83 -29.72
CA ARG A 58 2.78 0.67 -28.29
C ARG A 58 3.53 -0.61 -27.93
N ARG A 59 3.43 -1.66 -28.75
CA ARG A 59 4.14 -2.92 -28.54
C ARG A 59 5.58 -2.92 -29.05
N LEU A 60 5.95 -1.98 -29.92
CA LEU A 60 7.30 -1.89 -30.46
C LEU A 60 8.31 -1.45 -29.39
N PRO A 61 9.55 -1.99 -29.38
CA PRO A 61 10.48 -1.83 -28.26
C PRO A 61 10.84 -0.39 -27.88
N PHE A 62 10.95 0.52 -28.84
CA PHE A 62 11.49 1.88 -28.62
C PHE A 62 10.42 3.00 -28.69
N THR A 63 9.16 2.64 -28.70
CA THR A 63 8.02 3.58 -28.71
C THR A 63 7.49 3.82 -27.32
N ALA A 64 6.69 4.89 -27.14
CA ALA A 64 5.93 5.11 -25.92
C ALA A 64 4.92 3.97 -25.71
N ALA A 65 4.92 3.39 -24.49
CA ALA A 65 4.00 2.29 -24.14
C ALA A 65 2.70 2.83 -23.56
N TRP A 66 2.78 3.84 -22.69
CA TRP A 66 1.69 4.27 -21.81
C TRP A 66 1.33 5.74 -21.99
N ARG A 67 2.32 6.61 -22.17
CA ARG A 67 2.14 8.06 -22.22
C ARG A 67 3.09 8.68 -23.23
N LYS A 68 2.62 9.73 -23.91
CA LYS A 68 3.51 10.64 -24.67
C LYS A 68 4.20 11.55 -23.67
N TRP A 69 5.48 11.28 -23.41
CA TRP A 69 6.32 12.08 -22.54
C TRP A 69 6.95 13.21 -23.32
N GLU A 70 6.43 14.42 -23.19
CA GLU A 70 6.95 15.63 -23.86
C GLU A 70 7.29 16.67 -22.81
N TYR A 71 8.55 17.07 -22.71
CA TYR A 71 8.98 18.12 -21.80
C TYR A 71 8.81 19.49 -22.45
N ARG A 72 8.16 20.42 -21.75
CA ARG A 72 7.85 21.78 -22.25
C ARG A 72 8.34 22.90 -21.30
N GLY A 73 9.29 22.56 -20.39
CA GLY A 73 9.85 23.52 -19.44
C GLY A 73 9.13 23.58 -18.09
N GLU A 74 8.20 22.64 -17.81
CA GLU A 74 7.37 22.66 -16.60
C GLU A 74 8.16 22.56 -15.29
N PHE A 75 9.43 22.13 -15.33
CA PHE A 75 10.31 21.99 -14.17
C PHE A 75 11.63 22.74 -14.27
N ASP A 76 11.72 23.77 -15.15
CA ASP A 76 12.96 24.53 -15.37
C ASP A 76 13.42 25.26 -14.10
N ASP A 77 12.48 25.68 -13.25
CA ASP A 77 12.72 26.41 -11.99
C ASP A 77 12.74 25.49 -10.75
N ALA A 78 12.67 24.17 -10.94
CA ALA A 78 12.58 23.21 -9.83
C ALA A 78 13.92 23.00 -9.14
N ASP A 79 13.95 23.08 -7.82
CA ASP A 79 15.06 22.58 -6.97
C ASP A 79 15.00 21.06 -6.81
N PHE A 80 13.79 20.48 -6.78
CA PHE A 80 13.57 19.05 -6.76
C PHE A 80 12.30 18.62 -7.48
N LEU A 81 12.31 17.36 -7.95
CA LEU A 81 11.18 16.68 -8.55
C LEU A 81 11.03 15.31 -7.87
N TYR A 82 9.95 15.12 -7.15
CA TYR A 82 9.57 13.80 -6.61
C TYR A 82 8.62 13.12 -7.58
N ILE A 83 8.98 11.95 -8.08
CA ILE A 83 8.17 11.20 -9.06
C ILE A 83 7.65 9.94 -8.42
N ARG A 84 6.33 9.82 -8.30
CA ARG A 84 5.67 8.54 -7.99
C ARG A 84 5.90 7.58 -9.13
N GLN A 85 6.21 6.31 -8.85
CA GLN A 85 6.48 5.28 -9.86
C GLN A 85 5.56 5.38 -11.07
N VAL A 86 6.16 5.37 -12.25
CA VAL A 86 5.53 5.22 -13.55
C VAL A 86 6.14 4.03 -14.28
N TYR A 87 5.46 3.53 -15.30
CA TYR A 87 6.06 2.53 -16.19
C TYR A 87 7.14 3.16 -17.07
N HIS A 88 8.25 2.45 -17.21
CA HIS A 88 9.41 2.93 -17.96
C HIS A 88 9.33 2.53 -19.43
N ASP A 89 9.64 3.48 -20.31
CA ASP A 89 9.85 3.25 -21.72
C ASP A 89 10.88 4.25 -22.27
N ALA A 90 11.15 4.15 -23.57
CA ALA A 90 12.12 5.03 -24.23
C ALA A 90 11.69 6.52 -24.19
N ALA A 91 10.38 6.80 -24.17
CA ALA A 91 9.88 8.14 -24.12
C ALA A 91 10.12 8.79 -22.75
N PHE A 92 9.87 8.03 -21.66
CA PHE A 92 10.17 8.48 -20.30
C PHE A 92 11.66 8.77 -20.09
N VAL A 93 12.55 7.91 -20.63
CA VAL A 93 13.99 8.16 -20.57
C VAL A 93 14.39 9.44 -21.31
N ARG A 94 13.79 9.72 -22.50
CA ARG A 94 14.01 10.98 -23.21
C ARG A 94 13.50 12.18 -22.42
N TYR A 95 12.34 12.07 -21.79
CA TYR A 95 11.76 13.07 -20.91
C TYR A 95 12.69 13.44 -19.74
N LEU A 96 13.17 12.47 -19.00
CA LEU A 96 14.14 12.67 -17.92
C LEU A 96 15.43 13.33 -18.41
N ARG A 97 15.92 12.93 -19.60
CA ARG A 97 17.08 13.56 -20.23
C ARG A 97 16.81 15.03 -20.56
N ALA A 98 15.61 15.36 -21.05
CA ALA A 98 15.24 16.76 -21.37
C ALA A 98 15.20 17.61 -20.10
N ILE A 99 14.56 17.12 -19.02
CA ILE A 99 14.56 17.80 -17.72
C ILE A 99 16.00 18.07 -17.24
N ARG A 100 16.86 17.05 -17.25
CA ARG A 100 18.24 17.17 -16.77
C ARG A 100 19.10 18.10 -17.64
N ARG A 101 18.78 18.25 -18.93
CA ARG A 101 19.44 19.22 -19.82
C ARG A 101 19.01 20.66 -19.56
N ALA A 102 17.70 20.87 -19.37
CA ALA A 102 17.13 22.19 -19.08
C ALA A 102 17.51 22.66 -17.68
N ASN A 103 17.46 21.76 -16.69
CA ASN A 103 17.81 22.04 -15.31
C ASN A 103 18.82 20.98 -14.79
N PRO A 104 20.14 21.17 -14.95
CA PRO A 104 21.15 20.22 -14.49
C PRO A 104 21.21 20.04 -12.97
N ARG A 105 20.67 21.01 -12.20
CA ARG A 105 20.74 21.04 -10.73
C ARG A 105 19.53 20.41 -10.06
N VAL A 106 18.43 20.15 -10.78
CA VAL A 106 17.22 19.58 -10.20
C VAL A 106 17.51 18.23 -9.56
N LYS A 107 17.06 18.03 -8.32
CA LYS A 107 17.14 16.71 -7.68
C LYS A 107 15.95 15.88 -8.12
N ILE A 108 16.19 14.74 -8.75
CA ILE A 108 15.13 13.82 -9.15
C ILE A 108 15.08 12.67 -8.14
N ILE A 109 13.99 12.61 -7.38
CA ILE A 109 13.69 11.57 -6.39
C ILE A 109 12.60 10.69 -6.97
N TYR A 110 12.84 9.39 -7.04
CA TYR A 110 11.91 8.45 -7.66
C TYR A 110 11.42 7.42 -6.66
N GLU A 111 10.10 7.24 -6.51
CA GLU A 111 9.53 6.27 -5.58
C GLU A 111 9.30 4.91 -6.25
N VAL A 112 9.85 3.84 -5.66
CA VAL A 112 9.62 2.43 -6.02
C VAL A 112 8.84 1.77 -4.89
N PRO A 113 7.51 1.60 -5.01
CA PRO A 113 6.66 1.14 -3.93
C PRO A 113 6.75 -0.36 -3.66
N THR A 114 7.13 -1.17 -4.66
CA THR A 114 7.20 -2.63 -4.55
C THR A 114 8.58 -3.13 -4.96
N TRP A 115 9.17 -3.97 -4.13
CA TRP A 115 10.45 -4.63 -4.40
C TRP A 115 10.39 -6.11 -3.98
N PRO A 116 10.93 -7.09 -4.72
CA PRO A 116 11.61 -6.92 -6.02
C PRO A 116 10.71 -6.32 -7.09
N TYR A 117 11.28 -5.45 -7.93
CA TYR A 117 10.54 -4.68 -8.92
C TYR A 117 9.75 -5.58 -9.88
N GLY A 118 8.42 -5.39 -9.94
CA GLY A 118 7.52 -6.18 -10.77
C GLY A 118 7.18 -7.56 -10.21
N ALA A 119 7.50 -7.86 -8.93
CA ALA A 119 7.12 -9.12 -8.28
C ALA A 119 5.59 -9.31 -8.16
N ASP A 120 4.86 -8.21 -8.09
CA ASP A 120 3.39 -8.15 -8.02
C ASP A 120 2.70 -8.33 -9.38
N THR A 121 3.46 -8.43 -10.48
CA THR A 121 2.90 -8.46 -11.84
C THR A 121 3.13 -9.82 -12.50
N ARG A 122 2.04 -10.50 -12.87
CA ARG A 122 2.09 -11.75 -13.65
C ARG A 122 2.32 -11.46 -15.13
N TYR A 123 3.21 -12.21 -15.76
CA TYR A 123 3.41 -12.18 -17.21
C TYR A 123 2.29 -12.91 -17.94
N THR A 124 1.73 -12.25 -18.96
CA THR A 124 0.82 -12.84 -19.94
C THR A 124 1.31 -12.49 -21.35
N LEU A 125 0.87 -13.21 -22.36
CA LEU A 125 1.21 -12.88 -23.75
C LEU A 125 0.78 -11.46 -24.14
N SER A 126 -0.29 -10.95 -23.56
CA SER A 126 -0.83 -9.62 -23.86
C SER A 126 -0.01 -8.49 -23.24
N ASN A 127 0.52 -8.68 -22.03
CA ASN A 127 1.26 -7.65 -21.30
C ASN A 127 2.79 -7.76 -21.43
N PHE A 128 3.30 -8.89 -21.94
CA PHE A 128 4.74 -9.14 -22.07
C PHE A 128 5.51 -7.99 -22.75
N PRO A 129 5.07 -7.40 -23.90
CA PRO A 129 5.82 -6.33 -24.55
C PRO A 129 5.96 -5.08 -23.65
N PHE A 130 4.94 -4.81 -22.83
CA PHE A 130 4.94 -3.66 -21.92
C PHE A 130 5.85 -3.89 -20.72
N LEU A 131 5.75 -5.05 -20.09
CA LEU A 131 6.59 -5.42 -18.95
C LEU A 131 8.06 -5.56 -19.36
N TRP A 132 8.32 -6.07 -20.58
CA TRP A 132 9.66 -6.09 -21.12
C TRP A 132 10.24 -4.68 -21.26
N LYS A 133 9.47 -3.73 -21.83
CA LYS A 133 9.90 -2.33 -21.91
C LYS A 133 10.22 -1.76 -20.54
N ASP A 134 9.31 -1.89 -19.62
CA ASP A 134 9.44 -1.37 -18.28
C ASP A 134 10.73 -1.89 -17.62
N ARG A 135 10.96 -3.20 -17.63
CA ARG A 135 12.20 -3.81 -17.10
C ARG A 135 13.47 -3.43 -17.87
N HIS A 136 13.36 -3.24 -19.20
CA HIS A 136 14.51 -2.84 -20.01
C HIS A 136 14.90 -1.37 -19.77
N PHE A 137 13.92 -0.49 -19.59
CA PHE A 137 14.17 0.94 -19.48
C PHE A 137 14.31 1.45 -18.04
N CYS A 138 13.90 0.71 -17.01
CA CYS A 138 14.04 1.14 -15.62
C CYS A 138 15.48 1.50 -15.24
N ARG A 139 16.48 0.65 -15.58
CA ARG A 139 17.90 0.95 -15.34
C ARG A 139 18.43 2.12 -16.17
N LYS A 140 17.84 2.36 -17.34
CA LYS A 140 18.21 3.52 -18.18
C LYS A 140 17.63 4.82 -17.61
N ALA A 141 16.42 4.78 -17.08
CA ALA A 141 15.79 5.89 -16.37
C ALA A 141 16.53 6.20 -15.05
N ALA A 142 16.96 5.15 -14.34
CA ALA A 142 17.65 5.26 -13.06
C ALA A 142 18.91 6.12 -13.10
N LYS A 143 19.59 6.22 -14.25
CA LYS A 143 20.75 7.10 -14.45
C LYS A 143 20.45 8.60 -14.24
N TYR A 144 19.19 8.97 -14.22
CA TYR A 144 18.74 10.34 -14.00
C TYR A 144 18.22 10.59 -12.58
N PHE A 145 18.09 9.53 -11.76
CA PHE A 145 17.61 9.65 -10.39
C PHE A 145 18.77 9.93 -9.41
N ASP A 146 18.59 10.87 -8.51
CA ASP A 146 19.55 11.15 -7.44
C ASP A 146 19.31 10.26 -6.24
N ARG A 147 18.04 9.91 -5.97
CA ARG A 147 17.62 8.97 -4.92
C ARG A 147 16.41 8.17 -5.36
N ILE A 148 16.34 6.95 -4.85
CA ILE A 148 15.12 6.15 -4.90
C ILE A 148 14.52 6.08 -3.50
N VAL A 149 13.23 6.37 -3.38
CA VAL A 149 12.43 6.12 -2.18
C VAL A 149 11.88 4.71 -2.26
N THR A 150 12.05 3.93 -1.19
CA THR A 150 11.56 2.56 -1.10
C THR A 150 11.03 2.23 0.30
N PHE A 151 10.08 1.30 0.37
CA PHE A 151 9.50 0.79 1.62
C PHE A 151 10.13 -0.56 2.03
N TYR A 152 11.25 -0.91 1.42
CA TYR A 152 11.98 -2.15 1.65
C TYR A 152 13.38 -1.86 2.16
N ASN A 153 13.99 -2.83 2.84
CA ASN A 153 15.34 -2.68 3.38
C ASN A 153 16.41 -2.84 2.30
N GLN A 154 16.42 -1.92 1.33
CA GLN A 154 17.41 -1.87 0.26
C GLN A 154 18.24 -0.59 0.35
N ASP A 155 19.58 -0.72 0.32
CA ASP A 155 20.48 0.44 0.30
C ASP A 155 20.58 1.06 -1.08
N ARG A 156 20.42 0.25 -2.12
CA ARG A 156 20.47 0.67 -3.53
C ARG A 156 19.46 -0.12 -4.36
N ILE A 157 18.83 0.57 -5.30
CA ILE A 157 17.99 -0.02 -6.35
C ILE A 157 18.52 0.52 -7.69
N TRP A 158 18.77 -0.34 -8.65
CA TRP A 158 19.37 0.01 -9.97
C TRP A 158 20.61 0.89 -9.84
N GLU A 159 21.48 0.62 -8.87
CA GLU A 159 22.68 1.38 -8.53
C GLU A 159 22.44 2.79 -7.96
N VAL A 160 21.19 3.20 -7.77
CA VAL A 160 20.83 4.48 -7.14
C VAL A 160 20.68 4.29 -5.62
N PRO A 161 21.27 5.17 -4.79
CA PRO A 161 21.12 5.10 -3.34
C PRO A 161 19.66 5.32 -2.92
N CYS A 162 19.20 4.54 -1.93
CA CYS A 162 17.83 4.58 -1.46
C CYS A 162 17.65 5.49 -0.23
N ILE A 163 16.45 6.07 -0.13
CA ILE A 163 15.87 6.59 1.10
C ILE A 163 14.81 5.56 1.53
N LYS A 164 15.07 4.88 2.65
CA LYS A 164 14.16 3.87 3.18
C LYS A 164 13.09 4.55 4.01
N LEU A 165 11.84 4.25 3.72
CA LEU A 165 10.69 4.74 4.48
C LEU A 165 9.87 3.56 5.00
N LEU A 166 9.19 3.75 6.09
CA LEU A 166 8.01 2.94 6.43
C LEU A 166 6.84 3.43 5.58
N ASN A 167 5.93 2.53 5.23
CA ASN A 167 4.66 2.95 4.67
C ASN A 167 3.93 3.83 5.70
N GLY A 168 3.49 5.01 5.26
CA GLY A 168 2.76 5.94 6.09
C GLY A 168 1.25 5.88 5.84
N TYR A 169 0.50 6.36 6.83
CA TYR A 169 -0.93 6.58 6.76
C TYR A 169 -1.26 7.98 7.27
N ASP A 170 -2.31 8.60 6.74
CA ASP A 170 -2.79 9.88 7.23
C ASP A 170 -3.74 9.65 8.40
N PHE A 171 -3.20 9.65 9.62
CA PHE A 171 -3.98 9.45 10.83
C PHE A 171 -4.99 10.56 11.08
N SER A 172 -4.80 11.76 10.54
CA SER A 172 -5.76 12.86 10.66
C SER A 172 -7.03 12.65 9.85
N SER A 173 -6.99 11.79 8.84
CA SER A 173 -8.13 11.47 7.99
C SER A 173 -9.14 10.50 8.62
N VAL A 174 -8.82 9.95 9.80
CA VAL A 174 -9.65 8.93 10.48
C VAL A 174 -9.90 9.32 11.92
N ALA A 175 -11.17 9.35 12.33
CA ALA A 175 -11.54 9.41 13.73
C ALA A 175 -11.52 8.01 14.36
N LEU A 176 -11.13 7.90 15.63
CA LEU A 176 -11.31 6.65 16.37
C LEU A 176 -12.81 6.35 16.48
N PRO A 177 -13.25 5.16 16.06
CA PRO A 177 -14.65 4.80 16.19
C PRO A 177 -15.02 4.61 17.65
N THR A 178 -16.23 5.05 18.03
CA THR A 178 -16.85 4.63 19.30
C THR A 178 -17.26 3.17 19.14
N ARG A 179 -16.59 2.26 19.81
CA ARG A 179 -16.90 0.84 19.77
C ARG A 179 -17.95 0.50 20.81
N ARG A 180 -18.96 -0.25 20.39
CA ARG A 180 -19.91 -0.83 21.32
C ARG A 180 -19.21 -2.00 22.06
N ASP A 181 -19.46 -2.11 23.35
CA ASP A 181 -19.09 -3.31 24.09
C ASP A 181 -19.96 -4.46 23.57
N SER A 182 -19.34 -5.38 22.87
CA SER A 182 -19.95 -6.61 22.34
C SER A 182 -19.05 -7.77 22.71
N SER A 183 -19.67 -8.88 23.10
CA SER A 183 -18.98 -10.15 23.30
C SER A 183 -18.58 -10.81 21.98
N ASP A 184 -19.12 -10.34 20.85
CA ASP A 184 -18.86 -10.93 19.54
C ASP A 184 -17.44 -10.64 19.08
N ILE A 185 -16.76 -11.68 18.61
CA ILE A 185 -15.42 -11.59 18.06
C ILE A 185 -15.55 -11.24 16.56
N SER A 186 -15.44 -9.96 16.22
CA SER A 186 -15.57 -9.51 14.84
C SER A 186 -14.22 -9.25 14.21
N LEU A 187 -13.98 -9.93 13.09
CA LEU A 187 -12.80 -9.82 12.26
C LEU A 187 -13.06 -8.92 11.06
N ILE A 188 -12.03 -8.23 10.57
CA ILE A 188 -12.15 -7.44 9.34
C ILE A 188 -10.95 -7.62 8.43
N SER A 189 -11.22 -7.75 7.13
CA SER A 189 -10.22 -7.51 6.08
C SER A 189 -10.72 -6.48 5.08
N VAL A 190 -9.84 -5.53 4.71
CA VAL A 190 -10.16 -4.47 3.75
C VAL A 190 -9.14 -4.49 2.63
N SER A 191 -9.51 -5.04 1.47
CA SER A 191 -8.62 -5.10 0.31
C SER A 191 -9.33 -5.53 -0.97
N GLN A 192 -8.69 -5.25 -2.10
CA GLN A 192 -8.89 -6.07 -3.28
C GLN A 192 -8.18 -7.41 -3.04
N THR A 193 -8.95 -8.51 -3.03
CA THR A 193 -8.44 -9.83 -2.67
C THR A 193 -7.35 -10.30 -3.63
N ALA A 194 -6.25 -10.79 -3.06
CA ALA A 194 -5.18 -11.46 -3.79
C ALA A 194 -4.81 -12.77 -3.07
N PHE A 195 -4.31 -13.76 -3.81
CA PHE A 195 -3.99 -15.10 -3.27
C PHE A 195 -2.99 -15.09 -2.10
N TRP A 196 -2.13 -14.09 -2.07
CA TRP A 196 -1.14 -13.89 -1.00
C TRP A 196 -1.69 -13.18 0.24
N HIS A 197 -2.94 -12.72 0.23
CA HIS A 197 -3.57 -12.24 1.46
C HIS A 197 -3.88 -13.40 2.43
N GLY A 198 -4.14 -14.61 1.92
CA GLY A 198 -4.36 -15.80 2.74
C GLY A 198 -5.69 -15.82 3.48
N TYR A 199 -6.74 -15.16 2.94
CA TYR A 199 -8.07 -15.12 3.57
C TYR A 199 -8.79 -16.45 3.55
N ASP A 200 -8.42 -17.35 2.64
CA ASP A 200 -8.80 -18.76 2.62
C ASP A 200 -8.47 -19.45 3.94
N ARG A 201 -7.34 -19.12 4.58
CA ARG A 201 -6.93 -19.68 5.88
C ARG A 201 -7.88 -19.30 7.02
N VAL A 202 -8.51 -18.10 6.96
CA VAL A 202 -9.53 -17.67 7.94
C VAL A 202 -10.81 -18.47 7.74
N ILE A 203 -11.28 -18.59 6.49
CA ILE A 203 -12.51 -19.31 6.14
C ILE A 203 -12.38 -20.79 6.53
N GLU A 204 -11.23 -21.42 6.21
CA GLU A 204 -10.93 -22.80 6.59
C GLU A 204 -10.89 -22.99 8.11
N GLY A 205 -10.24 -22.05 8.82
CA GLY A 205 -10.17 -22.07 10.29
C GLY A 205 -11.55 -21.98 10.94
N LEU A 206 -12.42 -21.09 10.45
CA LEU A 206 -13.81 -20.99 10.91
C LEU A 206 -14.59 -22.30 10.67
N HIS A 207 -14.42 -22.89 9.48
CA HIS A 207 -15.04 -24.18 9.16
C HIS A 207 -14.63 -25.27 10.14
N GLN A 208 -13.32 -25.43 10.38
CA GLN A 208 -12.81 -26.45 11.32
C GLN A 208 -13.28 -26.19 12.75
N TYR A 209 -13.30 -24.93 13.18
CA TYR A 209 -13.77 -24.55 14.51
C TYR A 209 -15.23 -24.94 14.74
N TYR A 210 -16.14 -24.56 13.83
CA TYR A 210 -17.56 -24.90 13.98
C TYR A 210 -17.86 -26.37 13.76
N ALA A 211 -17.17 -27.03 12.83
CA ALA A 211 -17.28 -28.47 12.63
C ALA A 211 -16.84 -29.30 13.87
N SER A 212 -15.93 -28.75 14.68
CA SER A 212 -15.49 -29.37 15.93
C SER A 212 -16.36 -29.02 17.15
N GLY A 213 -17.46 -28.27 16.96
CA GLY A 213 -18.39 -27.92 18.03
C GLY A 213 -18.04 -26.59 18.73
N GLY A 214 -17.30 -25.69 18.07
CA GLY A 214 -17.04 -24.34 18.57
C GLY A 214 -18.31 -23.54 18.80
N THR A 215 -18.40 -22.82 19.91
CA THR A 215 -19.63 -22.12 20.38
C THR A 215 -19.50 -20.61 20.43
N GLU A 216 -18.31 -20.05 20.35
CA GLU A 216 -18.12 -18.60 20.31
C GLU A 216 -18.67 -18.01 19.00
N ASN A 217 -19.31 -16.86 19.09
CA ASN A 217 -19.83 -16.18 17.92
C ASN A 217 -18.72 -15.33 17.25
N LEU A 218 -18.21 -15.80 16.12
CA LEU A 218 -17.25 -15.09 15.30
C LEU A 218 -17.93 -14.59 14.03
N VAL A 219 -17.68 -13.30 13.69
CA VAL A 219 -18.15 -12.70 12.44
C VAL A 219 -16.96 -12.13 11.67
N TYR A 220 -16.77 -12.57 10.44
CA TYR A 220 -15.70 -12.08 9.57
C TYR A 220 -16.24 -11.15 8.48
N HIS A 221 -15.92 -9.87 8.60
CA HIS A 221 -16.28 -8.83 7.63
C HIS A 221 -15.22 -8.74 6.52
N MET A 222 -15.57 -9.09 5.31
CA MET A 222 -14.71 -8.96 4.13
C MET A 222 -15.15 -7.74 3.30
N VAL A 223 -14.28 -6.73 3.21
CA VAL A 223 -14.55 -5.48 2.49
C VAL A 223 -13.64 -5.37 1.28
N GLY A 224 -14.20 -5.03 0.14
CA GLY A 224 -13.49 -4.83 -1.12
C GLY A 224 -13.95 -5.75 -2.23
N SER A 225 -13.13 -5.90 -3.25
CA SER A 225 -13.38 -6.84 -4.35
C SER A 225 -12.95 -8.25 -3.92
N ILE A 226 -13.91 -9.13 -3.70
CA ILE A 226 -13.70 -10.47 -3.16
C ILE A 226 -13.56 -11.49 -4.29
N ASP A 227 -12.56 -12.36 -4.20
CA ASP A 227 -12.40 -13.48 -5.10
C ASP A 227 -13.62 -14.42 -5.04
N PRO A 228 -14.25 -14.76 -6.17
CA PRO A 228 -15.35 -15.72 -6.21
C PRO A 228 -15.04 -17.09 -5.56
N ALA A 229 -13.75 -17.47 -5.47
CA ALA A 229 -13.34 -18.68 -4.77
C ALA A 229 -13.68 -18.62 -3.29
N HIS A 230 -13.43 -17.49 -2.61
CA HIS A 230 -13.79 -17.32 -1.19
C HIS A 230 -15.30 -17.37 -0.98
N GLN A 231 -16.09 -16.78 -1.89
CA GLN A 231 -17.55 -16.86 -1.81
C GLN A 231 -18.07 -18.30 -1.99
N ARG A 232 -17.40 -19.12 -2.83
CA ARG A 232 -17.73 -20.55 -2.96
C ARG A 232 -17.39 -21.30 -1.69
N MET A 233 -16.19 -21.12 -1.12
CA MET A 233 -15.79 -21.77 0.13
C MET A 233 -16.78 -21.48 1.26
N VAL A 234 -17.20 -20.22 1.42
CA VAL A 234 -18.18 -19.85 2.46
C VAL A 234 -19.49 -20.63 2.32
N ARG A 235 -20.03 -20.74 1.09
CA ARG A 235 -21.25 -21.51 0.83
C ARG A 235 -21.06 -23.03 1.02
N GLU A 236 -19.93 -23.57 0.54
CA GLU A 236 -19.63 -25.00 0.66
C GLU A 236 -19.44 -25.42 2.11
N TYR A 237 -18.98 -24.52 2.96
CA TYR A 237 -18.74 -24.74 4.39
C TYR A 237 -19.92 -24.34 5.28
N GLY A 238 -20.99 -23.77 4.72
CA GLY A 238 -22.17 -23.32 5.48
C GLY A 238 -21.86 -22.18 6.45
N LEU A 239 -21.00 -21.23 6.03
CA LEU A 239 -20.50 -20.13 6.86
C LEU A 239 -21.17 -18.76 6.55
N GLU A 240 -22.31 -18.76 5.85
CA GLU A 240 -22.97 -17.52 5.40
C GLU A 240 -23.36 -16.60 6.56
N ASP A 241 -23.65 -17.15 7.72
CA ASP A 241 -23.97 -16.39 8.94
C ASP A 241 -22.71 -15.85 9.65
N HIS A 242 -21.53 -16.38 9.31
CA HIS A 242 -20.27 -16.02 9.95
C HIS A 242 -19.32 -15.21 9.07
N VAL A 243 -19.57 -15.13 7.75
CA VAL A 243 -18.73 -14.38 6.81
C VAL A 243 -19.57 -13.43 5.98
N ILE A 244 -19.39 -12.12 6.21
CA ILE A 244 -20.17 -11.07 5.57
C ILE A 244 -19.35 -10.37 4.50
N PHE A 245 -19.82 -10.43 3.26
CA PHE A 245 -19.21 -9.73 2.13
C PHE A 245 -19.85 -8.36 1.91
N HIS A 246 -19.09 -7.29 2.16
CA HIS A 246 -19.58 -5.91 2.06
C HIS A 246 -19.43 -5.29 0.67
N GLY A 247 -18.68 -5.93 -0.24
CA GLY A 247 -18.24 -5.27 -1.46
C GLY A 247 -17.30 -4.10 -1.17
N SER A 248 -17.06 -3.24 -2.16
CA SER A 248 -16.19 -2.08 -1.98
C SER A 248 -16.90 -0.98 -1.18
N GLN A 249 -16.32 -0.58 -0.06
CA GLN A 249 -16.82 0.47 0.83
C GLN A 249 -15.80 1.60 0.95
N PHE A 250 -16.28 2.85 1.13
CA PHE A 250 -15.46 4.05 1.24
C PHE A 250 -16.07 5.03 2.24
N GLY A 251 -15.26 5.95 2.76
CA GLY A 251 -15.74 7.01 3.66
C GLY A 251 -16.49 6.48 4.87
N ASP A 252 -17.64 7.08 5.16
CA ASP A 252 -18.46 6.75 6.34
C ASP A 252 -18.98 5.31 6.33
N ALA A 253 -19.28 4.75 5.17
CA ALA A 253 -19.70 3.35 5.05
C ALA A 253 -18.57 2.39 5.47
N LEU A 254 -17.34 2.65 5.07
CA LEU A 254 -16.18 1.88 5.51
C LEU A 254 -15.92 2.09 7.01
N ALA A 255 -16.00 3.33 7.50
CA ALA A 255 -15.84 3.63 8.92
C ALA A 255 -16.87 2.90 9.79
N ALA A 256 -18.12 2.77 9.31
CA ALA A 256 -19.17 2.01 9.98
C ALA A 256 -18.82 0.51 10.11
N VAL A 257 -18.20 -0.11 9.10
CA VAL A 257 -17.72 -1.49 9.20
C VAL A 257 -16.54 -1.59 10.18
N TYR A 258 -15.59 -0.66 10.12
CA TYR A 258 -14.48 -0.61 11.08
C TYR A 258 -14.95 -0.44 12.54
N SER A 259 -16.07 0.27 12.78
CA SER A 259 -16.60 0.44 14.14
C SER A 259 -17.10 -0.86 14.78
N GLN A 260 -17.46 -1.85 13.97
CA GLN A 260 -17.87 -3.19 14.39
C GLN A 260 -16.68 -4.12 14.64
N ALA A 261 -15.55 -3.87 13.96
CA ALA A 261 -14.40 -4.77 13.96
C ALA A 261 -13.61 -4.72 15.29
N ARG A 262 -13.15 -5.87 15.73
CA ARG A 262 -12.29 -6.05 16.92
C ARG A 262 -10.88 -6.49 16.55
N ILE A 263 -10.72 -7.26 15.47
CA ILE A 263 -9.42 -7.79 15.03
C ILE A 263 -9.28 -7.58 13.51
N GLY A 264 -8.18 -7.00 13.08
CA GLY A 264 -7.82 -6.85 11.67
C GLY A 264 -7.08 -8.08 11.13
N ILE A 265 -7.43 -8.52 9.93
CA ILE A 265 -6.73 -9.60 9.22
C ILE A 265 -5.79 -8.97 8.20
N ASP A 266 -4.49 -9.06 8.45
CA ASP A 266 -3.48 -8.47 7.56
C ASP A 266 -3.05 -9.44 6.46
N VAL A 267 -1.80 -9.86 6.41
CA VAL A 267 -1.24 -10.77 5.40
C VAL A 267 -1.00 -12.15 6.03
N LEU A 268 -1.82 -13.11 5.69
CA LEU A 268 -1.69 -14.48 6.20
C LEU A 268 -0.97 -15.42 5.21
N GLY A 269 -0.94 -15.07 3.92
CA GLY A 269 -0.29 -15.85 2.86
C GLY A 269 1.01 -15.23 2.34
N GLY A 270 1.76 -14.50 3.18
CA GLY A 270 3.03 -13.86 2.81
C GLY A 270 4.07 -14.84 2.26
N HIS A 271 4.09 -16.09 2.77
CA HIS A 271 4.96 -17.17 2.29
C HIS A 271 4.74 -17.50 0.80
N ARG A 272 3.54 -17.27 0.27
CA ARG A 272 3.19 -17.52 -1.15
C ARG A 272 3.93 -16.60 -2.14
N ILE A 273 4.49 -15.49 -1.65
CA ILE A 273 5.21 -14.48 -2.46
C ILE A 273 6.54 -14.04 -1.85
N ASP A 274 7.06 -14.80 -0.88
CA ASP A 274 8.29 -14.46 -0.15
C ASP A 274 8.24 -13.05 0.46
N TYR A 275 7.19 -12.80 1.27
CA TYR A 275 6.94 -11.54 1.97
C TYR A 275 7.07 -11.72 3.49
N PRO A 276 8.31 -11.88 4.01
CA PRO A 276 8.57 -12.28 5.40
C PRO A 276 8.30 -11.17 6.42
N VAL A 277 8.17 -9.91 5.97
CA VAL A 277 7.86 -8.75 6.82
C VAL A 277 6.77 -7.92 6.16
N SER A 278 5.69 -7.65 6.88
CA SER A 278 4.55 -6.88 6.35
C SER A 278 4.81 -5.37 6.48
N SER A 279 4.78 -4.67 5.36
CA SER A 279 4.70 -3.22 5.25
C SER A 279 3.37 -2.80 4.60
N SER A 280 2.28 -3.54 4.88
CA SER A 280 0.99 -3.35 4.24
C SER A 280 0.33 -2.03 4.65
N LEU A 281 -0.46 -1.41 3.77
CA LEU A 281 -1.29 -0.26 4.15
C LEU A 281 -2.41 -0.66 5.11
N LYS A 282 -2.85 -1.93 5.08
CA LYS A 282 -3.88 -2.47 5.97
C LYS A 282 -3.45 -2.40 7.44
N SER A 283 -2.22 -2.84 7.76
CA SER A 283 -1.70 -2.77 9.14
C SER A 283 -1.65 -1.34 9.67
N ARG A 284 -1.34 -0.35 8.81
CA ARG A 284 -1.38 1.08 9.17
C ARG A 284 -2.80 1.58 9.38
N GLU A 285 -3.71 1.15 8.53
CA GLU A 285 -5.13 1.49 8.64
C GLU A 285 -5.73 0.88 9.91
N TYR A 286 -5.43 -0.38 10.24
CA TYR A 286 -5.80 -0.98 11.52
C TYR A 286 -5.21 -0.21 12.70
N GLY A 287 -3.95 0.19 12.64
CA GLY A 287 -3.34 1.08 13.62
C GLY A 287 -4.08 2.41 13.76
N ALA A 288 -4.49 3.03 12.65
CA ALA A 288 -5.24 4.28 12.65
C ALA A 288 -6.65 4.13 13.28
N TYR A 289 -7.31 3.00 13.03
CA TYR A 289 -8.59 2.66 13.67
C TYR A 289 -8.44 2.05 15.07
N GLY A 290 -7.21 1.87 15.56
CA GLY A 290 -6.94 1.28 16.87
C GLY A 290 -7.41 -0.17 17.00
N ILE A 291 -7.11 -1.01 16.00
CA ILE A 291 -7.53 -2.41 15.92
C ILE A 291 -6.30 -3.30 16.02
N PRO A 292 -6.24 -4.27 16.98
CA PRO A 292 -5.22 -5.30 17.00
C PRO A 292 -5.32 -6.17 15.75
N LEU A 293 -4.24 -6.84 15.35
CA LEU A 293 -4.22 -7.56 14.08
C LEU A 293 -3.62 -8.96 14.18
N VAL A 294 -4.03 -9.80 13.21
CA VAL A 294 -3.48 -11.14 12.95
C VAL A 294 -2.71 -11.10 11.64
N THR A 295 -1.51 -11.64 11.62
CA THR A 295 -0.65 -11.72 10.44
C THR A 295 0.29 -12.92 10.50
N ALA A 296 0.69 -13.46 9.33
CA ALA A 296 1.77 -14.44 9.25
C ALA A 296 3.14 -13.76 9.02
N SER A 297 3.14 -12.51 8.56
CA SER A 297 4.36 -11.72 8.36
C SER A 297 4.42 -10.61 9.40
N PRO A 298 5.40 -10.60 10.31
CA PRO A 298 5.53 -9.55 11.31
C PRO A 298 5.44 -8.15 10.71
N VAL A 299 4.71 -7.26 11.35
CA VAL A 299 4.56 -5.88 10.87
C VAL A 299 5.83 -5.10 11.19
N ASP A 300 6.36 -4.39 10.20
CA ASP A 300 7.68 -3.74 10.25
C ASP A 300 7.86 -2.63 11.31
N TYR A 301 6.76 -2.07 11.84
CA TYR A 301 6.82 -1.07 12.91
C TYR A 301 6.48 -1.61 14.30
N MET A 302 6.06 -2.88 14.39
CA MET A 302 5.69 -3.54 15.64
C MET A 302 6.81 -4.47 16.10
N ALA A 303 6.99 -4.62 17.41
CA ALA A 303 7.84 -5.66 17.97
C ALA A 303 7.21 -7.05 17.71
N LYS A 304 8.02 -8.10 17.63
CA LYS A 304 7.48 -9.46 17.41
C LYS A 304 6.56 -9.92 18.54
N ASP A 305 6.81 -9.48 19.74
CA ASP A 305 6.05 -9.75 20.96
C ASP A 305 5.06 -8.64 21.31
N ASP A 306 4.74 -7.76 20.35
CA ASP A 306 3.74 -6.70 20.55
C ASP A 306 2.40 -7.29 20.98
N PRO A 307 1.79 -6.84 22.09
CA PRO A 307 0.57 -7.42 22.64
C PRO A 307 -0.66 -7.27 21.70
N TYR A 308 -0.59 -6.37 20.74
CA TYR A 308 -1.65 -6.09 19.78
C TYR A 308 -1.45 -6.79 18.42
N GLN A 309 -0.46 -7.67 18.31
CA GLN A 309 -0.19 -8.48 17.13
C GLN A 309 -0.24 -9.98 17.49
N LEU A 310 -1.05 -10.75 16.77
CA LEU A 310 -1.00 -12.21 16.76
C LEU A 310 -0.21 -12.67 15.53
N LEU A 311 0.95 -13.27 15.75
CA LEU A 311 1.72 -13.92 14.70
C LEU A 311 1.29 -15.39 14.59
N ILE A 312 0.89 -15.79 13.38
CA ILE A 312 0.51 -17.16 13.04
C ILE A 312 1.60 -17.83 12.19
N PRO A 313 1.59 -19.16 12.01
CA PRO A 313 2.56 -19.86 11.18
C PRO A 313 2.68 -19.29 9.76
N TYR A 314 3.92 -19.20 9.26
CA TYR A 314 4.25 -18.69 7.93
C TYR A 314 4.16 -19.80 6.87
N ASP A 315 2.96 -20.38 6.75
CA ASP A 315 2.63 -21.50 5.87
C ASP A 315 1.15 -21.45 5.45
N ASP A 316 0.62 -22.52 4.83
CA ASP A 316 -0.78 -22.61 4.39
C ASP A 316 -1.72 -23.24 5.44
N SER A 317 -1.27 -23.47 6.69
CA SER A 317 -2.16 -24.01 7.73
C SER A 317 -3.36 -23.08 7.99
N PRO A 318 -4.55 -23.62 8.25
CA PRO A 318 -5.71 -22.83 8.64
C PRO A 318 -5.42 -21.97 9.88
N LEU A 319 -6.12 -20.84 10.01
CA LEU A 319 -6.04 -20.02 11.22
C LEU A 319 -6.60 -20.80 12.42
N ASP A 320 -5.80 -20.98 13.47
CA ASP A 320 -6.28 -21.54 14.74
C ASP A 320 -7.23 -20.55 15.42
N ILE A 321 -8.53 -20.84 15.35
CA ILE A 321 -9.58 -20.01 15.94
C ILE A 321 -9.52 -20.01 17.47
N HIS A 322 -9.09 -21.11 18.10
CA HIS A 322 -8.91 -21.12 19.56
C HIS A 322 -7.78 -20.19 20.00
N GLU A 323 -6.69 -20.10 19.22
CA GLU A 323 -5.62 -19.15 19.48
C GLU A 323 -6.08 -17.71 19.27
N LEU A 324 -6.88 -17.47 18.22
CA LEU A 324 -7.49 -16.18 17.96
C LEU A 324 -8.40 -15.72 19.11
N ILE A 325 -9.25 -16.62 19.65
CA ILE A 325 -10.11 -16.33 20.80
C ILE A 325 -9.25 -15.98 22.04
N ARG A 326 -8.20 -16.76 22.32
CA ARG A 326 -7.26 -16.45 23.41
C ARG A 326 -6.59 -15.08 23.22
N PHE A 327 -6.23 -14.74 21.98
CA PHE A 327 -5.69 -13.41 21.65
C PHE A 327 -6.70 -12.31 21.91
N PHE A 328 -7.95 -12.49 21.49
CA PHE A 328 -9.03 -11.53 21.74
C PHE A 328 -9.19 -11.24 23.23
N HIS A 329 -9.30 -12.28 24.04
CA HIS A 329 -9.44 -12.14 25.50
C HIS A 329 -8.22 -11.47 26.12
N ARG A 330 -7.00 -11.85 25.72
CA ARG A 330 -5.77 -11.21 26.20
C ARG A 330 -5.74 -9.69 25.95
N VAL A 331 -6.30 -9.24 24.82
CA VAL A 331 -6.34 -7.82 24.45
C VAL A 331 -7.47 -7.05 25.15
N TYR A 332 -8.64 -7.69 25.31
CA TYR A 332 -9.85 -6.99 25.68
C TYR A 332 -10.35 -7.31 27.11
N ASP A 333 -9.83 -8.34 27.78
CA ASP A 333 -10.19 -8.62 29.16
C ASP A 333 -9.48 -7.63 30.12
N GLY A 334 -10.26 -6.73 30.65
CA GLY A 334 -9.79 -5.70 31.59
C GLY A 334 -9.84 -4.27 31.04
N PRO A 335 -9.10 -3.89 29.98
CA PRO A 335 -9.19 -2.55 29.43
C PRO A 335 -10.49 -2.36 28.62
N THR A 336 -11.00 -1.12 28.61
CA THR A 336 -12.10 -0.75 27.72
C THR A 336 -11.66 -0.77 26.25
N GLY A 337 -12.60 -0.99 25.33
CA GLY A 337 -12.30 -0.93 23.90
C GLY A 337 -11.71 0.42 23.45
N ALA A 338 -12.04 1.51 24.14
CA ALA A 338 -11.48 2.83 23.90
C ALA A 338 -10.00 2.93 24.32
N GLU A 339 -9.64 2.37 25.48
CA GLU A 339 -8.24 2.32 25.94
C GLU A 339 -7.37 1.50 25.01
N VAL A 340 -7.82 0.32 24.60
CA VAL A 340 -7.13 -0.51 23.60
C VAL A 340 -6.92 0.27 22.29
N SER A 341 -7.99 0.87 21.77
CA SER A 341 -7.90 1.60 20.49
C SER A 341 -7.01 2.84 20.60
N GLY A 342 -7.04 3.54 21.72
CA GLY A 342 -6.16 4.68 21.98
C GLY A 342 -4.68 4.27 22.03
N ALA A 343 -4.37 3.20 22.75
CA ALA A 343 -3.00 2.68 22.88
C ALA A 343 -2.42 2.23 21.52
N ILE A 344 -3.17 1.43 20.75
CA ILE A 344 -2.76 0.97 19.42
C ILE A 344 -2.52 2.16 18.48
N ARG A 345 -3.47 3.10 18.44
CA ARG A 345 -3.33 4.28 17.57
C ARG A 345 -2.13 5.14 17.97
N ALA A 346 -1.92 5.39 19.25
CA ALA A 346 -0.78 6.18 19.73
C ALA A 346 0.56 5.55 19.33
N ALA A 347 0.70 4.22 19.50
CA ALA A 347 1.89 3.49 19.08
C ALA A 347 2.09 3.55 17.56
N ALA A 348 1.05 3.30 16.76
CA ALA A 348 1.14 3.33 15.31
C ALA A 348 1.47 4.74 14.77
N MET A 349 0.90 5.81 15.34
CA MET A 349 1.20 7.19 14.96
C MET A 349 2.68 7.54 15.11
N GLN A 350 3.35 7.06 16.16
CA GLN A 350 4.77 7.35 16.41
C GLN A 350 5.69 6.86 15.28
N HIS A 351 5.27 5.85 14.52
CA HIS A 351 6.08 5.23 13.48
C HIS A 351 5.52 5.43 12.07
N CYS A 352 4.18 5.44 11.94
CA CYS A 352 3.50 5.33 10.65
C CYS A 352 2.73 6.59 10.24
N ASP A 353 2.69 7.67 11.05
CA ASP A 353 2.10 8.91 10.58
C ASP A 353 2.84 9.42 9.35
N MET A 354 2.08 9.83 8.32
CA MET A 354 2.65 10.28 7.05
C MET A 354 3.62 11.46 7.23
N ALA A 355 3.37 12.34 8.20
CA ALA A 355 4.26 13.45 8.51
C ALA A 355 5.61 12.98 9.08
N ILE A 356 5.63 11.81 9.75
CA ILE A 356 6.86 11.21 10.29
C ILE A 356 7.59 10.45 9.20
N THR A 357 6.87 9.62 8.45
CA THR A 357 7.49 8.74 7.44
C THR A 357 8.10 9.53 6.27
N MET A 358 7.60 10.75 5.97
CA MET A 358 8.16 11.60 4.91
C MET A 358 9.34 12.49 5.36
N LYS A 359 9.67 12.56 6.66
CA LYS A 359 10.81 13.35 7.17
C LYS A 359 12.15 13.02 6.50
N PRO A 360 12.54 11.74 6.25
CA PRO A 360 13.81 11.43 5.60
C PRO A 360 13.93 12.03 4.20
N VAL A 361 12.83 12.09 3.44
CA VAL A 361 12.79 12.74 2.12
C VAL A 361 12.97 14.24 2.25
N ALA A 362 12.23 14.88 3.15
CA ALA A 362 12.36 16.31 3.43
C ALA A 362 13.78 16.67 3.86
N SER A 363 14.38 15.89 4.76
CA SER A 363 15.77 16.08 5.23
C SER A 363 16.78 15.97 4.08
N TYR A 364 16.62 15.00 3.19
CA TYR A 364 17.47 14.87 1.99
C TYR A 364 17.34 16.09 1.07
N ILE A 365 16.13 16.59 0.87
CA ILE A 365 15.89 17.77 0.04
C ILE A 365 16.59 19.00 0.66
N LEU A 366 16.44 19.21 1.96
CA LEU A 366 16.98 20.35 2.71
C LEU A 366 18.50 20.32 2.89
N ALA A 367 19.10 19.17 3.22
CA ALA A 367 20.52 19.04 3.55
C ALA A 367 21.47 19.50 2.43
N ASN A 368 21.03 19.49 1.19
CA ASN A 368 21.84 19.90 0.05
C ASN A 368 21.56 21.32 -0.45
N SER A 369 20.62 22.05 0.17
CA SER A 369 20.41 23.48 -0.11
C SER A 369 21.37 24.37 0.66
N GLN A 370 21.92 23.89 1.80
CA GLN A 370 22.90 24.63 2.62
C GLN A 370 24.34 24.63 2.04
N ARG A 371 24.62 23.86 0.99
CA ARG A 371 25.93 23.86 0.30
C ARG A 371 26.04 24.91 -0.83
N LYS A 372 25.18 25.90 -0.85
CA LYS A 372 25.11 26.95 -1.90
C LYS A 372 25.70 28.30 -1.46
N ASP A 373 26.43 28.37 -0.31
CA ASP A 373 27.18 29.55 0.12
C ASP A 373 28.68 29.35 -0.06
#